data_2f8a3aba7157dfa87c584e6cfafa60f3
#
_entry.id   2f8a3aba7157dfa87c584e6cfafa60f3
#
_cell.length_a   1.000
_cell.length_b   1.000
_cell.length_c   1.000
_cell.angle_alpha   90.00
_cell.angle_beta   90.00
_cell.angle_gamma   90.00
#
_symmetry.space_group_name_H-M   'P 1'
#
loop_
_entity.id
_entity.type
_entity.pdbx_description
1 polymer ?
#
loop_
_entity_poly.entity_id
_entity_poly.type
_entity_poly.pdbx_seq_one_letter_code
_entity_poly.pdbx_strand_id
1 'polypeptide(L)' 'KNADQILVVSDGKIAEAGTHDELLAKGGKYAAMWNAEHKLSA' A
#
# COMPACT_ATOMS: atom_id res chain seq x y z
N LYS A 1 -19.87 -1.52 -4.26
CA LYS A 1 -18.93 -1.85 -4.21
C LYS A 1 -18.14 -1.43 -3.18
N ASN A 2 -17.58 -1.98 -2.44
CA ASN A 2 -16.87 -1.54 -1.43
C ASN A 2 -15.55 -1.48 -1.58
N ALA A 3 -14.98 -0.48 -1.60
CA ALA A 3 -13.66 -0.30 -1.71
C ALA A 3 -13.12 -0.14 -0.40
N ASP A 4 -12.40 -0.99 0.12
CA ASP A 4 -11.82 -0.82 1.40
C ASP A 4 -10.75 0.17 1.35
N GLN A 5 -10.76 1.15 2.20
CA GLN A 5 -9.74 2.15 2.21
C GLN A 5 -8.65 1.75 3.15
N ILE A 6 -7.42 1.78 2.70
CA ILE A 6 -6.27 1.42 3.48
C ILE A 6 -5.51 2.67 3.85
N LEU A 7 -5.07 2.77 5.09
CA LEU A 7 -4.29 3.91 5.51
C LEU A 7 -2.91 3.43 5.90
N VAL A 8 -1.90 4.03 5.33
CA VAL A 8 -0.54 3.67 5.65
C VAL A 8 0.00 4.76 6.56
N VAL A 9 0.33 4.39 7.80
CA VAL A 9 0.78 5.36 8.78
C VAL A 9 2.28 5.25 8.96
N SER A 10 2.96 6.36 8.98
CA SER A 10 4.38 6.38 9.14
C SER A 10 4.74 7.58 9.98
N ASP A 11 5.57 7.36 11.03
CA ASP A 11 5.99 8.48 11.87
C ASP A 11 4.79 9.15 12.48
N GLY A 12 3.77 8.43 12.81
CA GLY A 12 2.59 9.02 13.42
C GLY A 12 1.75 9.82 12.47
N LYS A 13 2.00 9.72 11.18
CA LYS A 13 1.22 10.46 10.24
C LYS A 13 0.79 9.56 9.13
N ILE A 14 -0.25 9.91 8.44
CA ILE A 14 -0.73 9.12 7.33
C ILE A 14 0.13 9.41 6.12
N ALA A 15 0.88 8.44 5.71
CA ALA A 15 1.74 8.60 4.56
C ALA A 15 0.99 8.35 3.26
N GLU A 16 0.08 7.40 3.26
CA GLU A 16 -0.66 7.11 2.06
C GLU A 16 -2.06 6.68 2.42
N ALA A 17 -2.99 6.86 1.56
CA ALA A 17 -4.34 6.43 1.79
C ALA A 17 -4.99 6.10 0.47
N GLY A 18 -5.83 5.10 0.44
CA GLY A 18 -6.51 4.73 -0.78
C GLY A 18 -6.84 3.26 -0.76
N THR A 19 -7.31 2.72 -1.87
CA THR A 19 -7.62 1.31 -1.91
C THR A 19 -6.35 0.57 -2.23
N HIS A 20 -6.41 -0.73 -2.10
CA HIS A 20 -5.26 -1.57 -2.37
C HIS A 20 -4.70 -1.30 -3.77
N ASP A 21 -5.58 -1.29 -4.76
CA ASP A 21 -5.12 -1.07 -6.11
C ASP A 21 -4.53 0.32 -6.29
N GLU A 22 -5.12 1.29 -5.63
CA GLU A 22 -4.64 2.64 -5.76
C GLU A 22 -3.26 2.78 -5.13
N LEU A 23 -3.06 2.18 -3.99
CA LEU A 23 -1.79 2.28 -3.33
C LEU A 23 -0.70 1.54 -4.08
N LEU A 24 -1.04 0.43 -4.68
CA LEU A 24 -0.07 -0.29 -5.48
C LEU A 24 0.31 0.53 -6.71
N ALA A 25 -0.66 1.19 -7.29
CA ALA A 25 -0.38 2.00 -8.47
C ALA A 25 0.49 3.20 -8.11
N LYS A 26 0.37 3.70 -6.85
CA LYS A 26 1.16 4.80 -6.47
C LYS A 26 2.60 4.45 -6.40
N GLY A 27 2.95 3.21 -6.11
CA GLY A 27 4.33 2.83 -6.02
C GLY A 27 5.03 3.39 -4.82
N GLY A 28 4.31 3.66 -3.74
CA GLY A 28 4.93 4.23 -2.56
C GLY A 28 5.23 3.20 -1.52
N LYS A 29 5.06 3.57 -0.24
CA LYS A 29 5.39 2.67 0.83
C LYS A 29 4.57 1.40 0.83
N TYR A 30 3.30 1.53 0.55
CA TYR A 30 2.43 0.36 0.58
C TYR A 30 2.87 -0.63 -0.50
N ALA A 31 3.15 -0.13 -1.69
CA ALA A 31 3.55 -1.00 -2.78
C ALA A 31 4.88 -1.67 -2.45
N ALA A 32 5.76 -0.95 -1.81
CA ALA A 32 7.04 -1.52 -1.45
C ALA A 32 6.88 -2.64 -0.44
N MET A 33 6.01 -2.42 0.54
CA MET A 33 5.79 -3.43 1.54
C MET A 33 5.09 -4.63 0.94
N TRP A 34 4.13 -4.39 0.07
CA TRP A 34 3.40 -5.47 -0.54
C TRP A 34 4.33 -6.33 -1.38
N ASN A 35 5.17 -5.68 -2.16
CA ASN A 35 6.08 -6.41 -3.02
C ASN A 35 7.10 -7.18 -2.20
N ALA A 36 7.53 -6.63 -1.10
CA ALA A 36 8.50 -7.32 -0.28
C ALA A 36 7.93 -8.59 0.30
N GLU A 37 6.65 -8.54 0.69
CA GLU A 37 6.08 -9.68 1.25
C GLU A 37 5.66 -10.69 0.23
N HIS A 38 5.29 -10.27 -0.95
CA HIS A 38 4.85 -11.18 -1.98
C HIS A 38 5.88 -11.31 -3.07
N LYS A 39 7.20 -11.07 -2.75
CA LYS A 39 8.16 -11.10 -3.71
C LYS A 39 8.33 -12.48 -4.15
N LEU A 40 8.05 -12.82 -5.30
CA LEU A 40 8.22 -14.05 -5.76
C LEU A 40 9.43 -14.23 -6.37
N SER A 41 10.33 -14.58 -5.90
CA SER A 41 11.54 -14.63 -6.49
C SER A 41 11.53 -15.68 -7.36
N ALA A 42 11.14 -15.71 -8.21
CA ALA A 42 11.09 -16.75 -9.04
C ALA A 42 12.28 -17.14 -9.60
#